data_49c50ba52ad4080997c18dd1b9f1d1f6
#
_entry.id   49c50ba52ad4080997c18dd1b9f1d1f6
#
_cell.length_a   1.000
_cell.length_b   1.000
_cell.length_c   1.000
_cell.angle_alpha   90.00
_cell.angle_beta   90.00
_cell.angle_gamma   90.00
#
_symmetry.space_group_name_H-M   'P 1'
#
loop_
_entity.id
_entity.type
_entity.pdbx_description
1 polymer ?
#
loop_
_entity_poly.entity_id
_entity_poly.type
_entity_poly.pdbx_seq_one_letter_code
_entity_poly.pdbx_strand_id
1 'polypeptide(L)'
;MNPVWYSGILGYGVIFISACAGLFHWRTRAQRSRPPVEFKLLRGPGELTLRTIRTLDASLPLTLLFCVLGPLVGGLGLFAAVWPLAGVTQIVGGVLAGLGFLAGVFFSGRFVLRRLGLRQELELRFLGERAVAEELAPLLAQGFRMFHDVTILGIGERLDLDHVLVGPAGVVVVETETRERNGKEAGPRQHEVTYDGKQLVWPWGPDRNTIAQVEAQAVCLSKWLAQSSGIKLPVRPVLALPGWWIDLTGRGSVWVVNQKQILSTVDVQAETPLSAEQIDQISRLFEQHCRDVTN
;
A
#
# COMPACT_ATOMS: atom_id res chain seq x y z
N MET A 1 9.27 -11.21 -51.04
CA MET A 1 8.24 -10.42 -50.38
C MET A 1 8.55 -8.95 -50.63
N ASN A 2 7.55 -8.18 -51.07
CA ASN A 2 7.72 -6.77 -51.42
C ASN A 2 8.11 -5.92 -50.21
N PRO A 3 9.17 -5.09 -50.29
CA PRO A 3 9.57 -4.18 -49.20
C PRO A 3 8.48 -3.24 -48.71
N VAL A 4 7.42 -3.06 -49.53
CA VAL A 4 6.25 -2.24 -49.23
C VAL A 4 5.45 -2.76 -48.00
N TRP A 5 5.40 -4.07 -47.75
CA TRP A 5 4.71 -4.61 -46.58
C TRP A 5 5.43 -4.34 -45.26
N TYR A 6 6.77 -4.37 -45.25
CA TYR A 6 7.56 -4.04 -44.07
C TYR A 6 7.45 -2.55 -43.69
N SER A 7 7.46 -1.68 -44.67
CA SER A 7 7.27 -0.23 -44.45
C SER A 7 5.86 0.09 -43.94
N GLY A 8 4.85 -0.65 -44.40
CA GLY A 8 3.45 -0.49 -43.92
C GLY A 8 3.28 -0.91 -42.44
N ILE A 9 3.85 -2.07 -42.05
CA ILE A 9 3.76 -2.56 -40.66
C ILE A 9 4.53 -1.65 -39.70
N LEU A 10 5.75 -1.23 -40.08
CA LEU A 10 6.56 -0.28 -39.31
C LEU A 10 5.87 1.07 -39.19
N GLY A 11 5.30 1.60 -40.28
CA GLY A 11 4.55 2.84 -40.29
C GLY A 11 3.33 2.80 -39.38
N TYR A 12 2.56 1.73 -39.44
CA TYR A 12 1.41 1.55 -38.54
C TYR A 12 1.81 1.46 -37.07
N GLY A 13 2.89 0.73 -36.77
CA GLY A 13 3.43 0.62 -35.41
C GLY A 13 3.85 1.98 -34.84
N VAL A 14 4.55 2.79 -35.62
CA VAL A 14 4.98 4.15 -35.23
C VAL A 14 3.78 5.07 -35.00
N ILE A 15 2.79 5.07 -35.91
CA ILE A 15 1.58 5.88 -35.77
C ILE A 15 0.79 5.46 -34.52
N PHE A 16 0.63 4.17 -34.28
CA PHE A 16 -0.09 3.65 -33.12
C PHE A 16 0.61 4.00 -31.80
N ILE A 17 1.94 3.83 -31.72
CA ILE A 17 2.74 4.21 -30.53
C ILE A 17 2.64 5.72 -30.29
N SER A 18 2.73 6.53 -31.35
CA SER A 18 2.63 8.00 -31.26
C SER A 18 1.24 8.45 -30.81
N ALA A 19 0.17 7.82 -31.30
CA ALA A 19 -1.20 8.07 -30.86
C ALA A 19 -1.41 7.71 -29.38
N CYS A 20 -0.91 6.55 -28.95
CA CYS A 20 -0.98 6.14 -27.56
C CYS A 20 -0.17 7.06 -26.63
N ALA A 21 1.03 7.45 -27.04
CA ALA A 21 1.86 8.42 -26.32
C ALA A 21 1.18 9.80 -26.25
N GLY A 22 0.54 10.23 -27.33
CA GLY A 22 -0.22 11.48 -27.38
C GLY A 22 -1.43 11.47 -26.46
N LEU A 23 -2.22 10.38 -26.45
CA LEU A 23 -3.35 10.20 -25.53
C LEU A 23 -2.92 10.14 -24.08
N PHE A 24 -1.82 9.46 -23.79
CA PHE A 24 -1.23 9.40 -22.44
C PHE A 24 -0.77 10.79 -21.99
N HIS A 25 -0.07 11.53 -22.86
CA HIS A 25 0.39 12.88 -22.56
C HIS A 25 -0.77 13.87 -22.38
N TRP A 26 -1.83 13.76 -23.19
CA TRP A 26 -3.04 14.55 -23.06
C TRP A 26 -3.76 14.25 -21.74
N ARG A 27 -3.92 12.95 -21.39
CA ARG A 27 -4.54 12.53 -20.13
C ARG A 27 -3.77 13.03 -18.90
N THR A 28 -2.44 12.95 -18.92
CA THR A 28 -1.60 13.46 -17.82
C THR A 28 -1.62 14.98 -17.71
N ARG A 29 -1.80 15.70 -18.81
CA ARG A 29 -1.99 17.15 -18.79
C ARG A 29 -3.38 17.55 -18.30
N ALA A 30 -4.42 16.85 -18.71
CA ALA A 30 -5.80 17.13 -18.29
C ALA A 30 -6.03 16.89 -16.77
N GLN A 31 -5.24 16.01 -16.15
CA GLN A 31 -5.29 15.78 -14.70
C GLN A 31 -4.55 16.84 -13.86
N ARG A 32 -3.89 17.80 -14.48
CA ARG A 32 -3.16 18.88 -13.78
C ARG A 32 -3.98 20.18 -13.67
N SER A 33 -5.25 20.08 -13.24
CA SER A 33 -5.96 21.25 -12.74
C SER A 33 -5.35 21.63 -11.39
N ARG A 34 -4.51 22.66 -11.39
CA ARG A 34 -3.93 23.19 -10.14
C ARG A 34 -4.90 24.17 -9.53
N PRO A 35 -5.18 24.09 -8.24
CA PRO A 35 -5.94 25.11 -7.55
C PRO A 35 -5.17 26.45 -7.64
N PRO A 36 -5.86 27.62 -7.67
CA PRO A 36 -5.22 28.92 -7.74
C PRO A 36 -4.37 29.24 -6.49
N VAL A 37 -4.61 28.54 -5.39
CA VAL A 37 -3.86 28.66 -4.12
C VAL A 37 -3.46 27.27 -3.66
N GLU A 38 -2.22 27.13 -3.19
CA GLU A 38 -1.74 25.89 -2.59
C GLU A 38 -2.42 25.67 -1.23
N PHE A 39 -3.09 24.53 -1.09
CA PHE A 39 -3.65 24.11 0.19
C PHE A 39 -2.67 23.17 0.91
N LYS A 40 -2.46 23.40 2.20
CA LYS A 40 -1.74 22.50 3.10
C LYS A 40 -2.76 21.69 3.89
N LEU A 41 -3.19 20.56 3.33
CA LEU A 41 -4.20 19.71 3.94
C LEU A 41 -3.57 18.63 4.82
N LEU A 42 -4.23 18.32 5.94
CA LEU A 42 -3.92 17.13 6.71
C LEU A 42 -4.28 15.89 5.91
N ARG A 43 -3.43 14.87 5.98
CA ARG A 43 -3.71 13.58 5.34
C ARG A 43 -4.92 12.92 5.99
N GLY A 44 -5.79 12.38 5.15
CA GLY A 44 -6.85 11.49 5.60
C GLY A 44 -6.34 10.07 5.83
N PRO A 45 -7.15 9.19 6.44
CA PRO A 45 -6.77 7.80 6.67
C PRO A 45 -6.53 7.06 5.35
N GLY A 46 -5.37 6.44 5.22
CA GLY A 46 -4.98 5.68 4.03
C GLY A 46 -4.62 6.53 2.81
N GLU A 47 -4.34 7.83 2.98
CA GLU A 47 -4.01 8.71 1.84
C GLU A 47 -2.74 8.26 1.11
N LEU A 48 -1.70 7.78 1.82
CA LEU A 48 -0.48 7.25 1.21
C LEU A 48 -0.75 5.97 0.44
N THR A 49 -1.55 5.07 1.00
CA THR A 49 -2.00 3.85 0.34
C THR A 49 -2.83 4.18 -0.91
N LEU A 50 -3.76 5.14 -0.81
CA LEU A 50 -4.58 5.61 -1.94
C LEU A 50 -3.73 6.23 -3.05
N ARG A 51 -2.69 6.98 -2.73
CA ARG A 51 -1.73 7.53 -3.72
C ARG A 51 -1.00 6.42 -4.45
N THR A 52 -0.58 5.38 -3.72
CA THR A 52 0.05 4.21 -4.32
C THR A 52 -0.90 3.50 -5.29
N ILE A 53 -2.18 3.31 -4.91
CA ILE A 53 -3.21 2.77 -5.80
C ILE A 53 -3.38 3.64 -7.05
N ARG A 54 -3.51 4.96 -6.89
CA ARG A 54 -3.65 5.90 -8.03
C ARG A 54 -2.46 5.86 -8.98
N THR A 55 -1.23 5.76 -8.48
CA THR A 55 -0.03 5.64 -9.33
C THR A 55 0.01 4.30 -10.06
N LEU A 56 -0.40 3.23 -9.40
CA LEU A 56 -0.54 1.90 -10.00
C LEU A 56 -1.60 1.95 -11.13
N ASP A 57 -2.80 2.47 -10.85
CA ASP A 57 -3.90 2.59 -11.80
C ASP A 57 -3.53 3.47 -13.01
N ALA A 58 -2.79 4.54 -12.79
CA ALA A 58 -2.29 5.40 -13.86
C ALA A 58 -1.32 4.65 -14.81
N SER A 59 -0.54 3.71 -14.28
CA SER A 59 0.43 2.92 -15.05
C SER A 59 -0.19 1.69 -15.74
N LEU A 60 -1.34 1.20 -15.26
CA LEU A 60 -1.96 -0.04 -15.76
C LEU A 60 -2.26 -0.03 -17.28
N PRO A 61 -2.87 1.03 -17.88
CA PRO A 61 -3.19 1.01 -19.30
C PRO A 61 -1.97 0.85 -20.19
N LEU A 62 -0.87 1.55 -19.85
CA LEU A 62 0.40 1.45 -20.58
C LEU A 62 1.04 0.07 -20.38
N THR A 63 0.99 -0.45 -19.16
CA THR A 63 1.46 -1.79 -18.84
C THR A 63 0.72 -2.85 -19.66
N LEU A 64 -0.61 -2.79 -19.71
CA LEU A 64 -1.43 -3.70 -20.49
C LEU A 64 -1.10 -3.61 -21.99
N LEU A 65 -0.93 -2.39 -22.50
CA LEU A 65 -0.54 -2.17 -23.88
C LEU A 65 0.78 -2.89 -24.21
N PHE A 66 1.81 -2.69 -23.38
CA PHE A 66 3.11 -3.35 -23.60
C PHE A 66 3.04 -4.88 -23.42
N CYS A 67 2.25 -5.36 -22.47
CA CYS A 67 2.07 -6.79 -22.24
C CYS A 67 1.35 -7.49 -23.40
N VAL A 68 0.50 -6.80 -24.15
CA VAL A 68 -0.20 -7.34 -25.33
C VAL A 68 0.66 -7.16 -26.59
N LEU A 69 1.13 -5.94 -26.83
CA LEU A 69 1.88 -5.62 -28.05
C LEU A 69 3.30 -6.20 -28.07
N GLY A 70 3.95 -6.28 -26.92
CA GLY A 70 5.33 -6.78 -26.83
C GLY A 70 5.49 -8.18 -27.41
N PRO A 71 4.75 -9.19 -26.93
CA PRO A 71 4.79 -10.52 -27.52
C PRO A 71 4.36 -10.56 -28.98
N LEU A 72 3.35 -9.79 -29.38
CA LEU A 72 2.89 -9.73 -30.78
C LEU A 72 3.97 -9.18 -31.70
N VAL A 73 4.55 -8.03 -31.39
CA VAL A 73 5.60 -7.41 -32.20
C VAL A 73 6.88 -8.27 -32.19
N GLY A 74 7.26 -8.80 -31.02
CA GLY A 74 8.38 -9.72 -30.91
C GLY A 74 8.16 -11.00 -31.69
N GLY A 75 6.99 -11.62 -31.61
CA GLY A 75 6.63 -12.82 -32.35
C GLY A 75 6.61 -12.60 -33.86
N LEU A 76 6.02 -11.49 -34.33
CA LEU A 76 6.02 -11.11 -35.74
C LEU A 76 7.45 -10.84 -36.25
N GLY A 77 8.28 -10.17 -35.45
CA GLY A 77 9.67 -9.92 -35.79
C GLY A 77 10.50 -11.20 -35.90
N LEU A 78 10.35 -12.12 -34.97
CA LEU A 78 10.97 -13.43 -35.00
C LEU A 78 10.51 -14.26 -36.21
N PHE A 79 9.19 -14.27 -36.47
CA PHE A 79 8.63 -14.95 -37.64
C PHE A 79 9.18 -14.37 -38.95
N ALA A 80 9.23 -13.05 -39.07
CA ALA A 80 9.79 -12.39 -40.25
C ALA A 80 11.28 -12.71 -40.47
N ALA A 81 12.04 -12.85 -39.39
CA ALA A 81 13.48 -13.23 -39.45
C ALA A 81 13.67 -14.68 -39.89
N VAL A 82 12.77 -15.59 -39.55
CA VAL A 82 12.83 -17.01 -39.91
C VAL A 82 12.30 -17.29 -41.31
N TRP A 83 11.38 -16.47 -41.80
CA TRP A 83 10.72 -16.66 -43.09
C TRP A 83 11.65 -16.86 -44.31
N PRO A 84 12.77 -16.11 -44.46
CA PRO A 84 13.68 -16.28 -45.59
C PRO A 84 14.60 -17.51 -45.47
N LEU A 85 14.59 -18.21 -44.34
CA LEU A 85 15.37 -19.44 -44.16
C LEU A 85 14.75 -20.61 -44.95
N ALA A 86 15.49 -21.64 -45.19
CA ALA A 86 15.05 -22.81 -45.95
C ALA A 86 15.39 -24.12 -45.24
N GLY A 87 14.59 -25.16 -45.51
CA GLY A 87 14.85 -26.50 -44.99
C GLY A 87 14.73 -26.60 -43.46
N VAL A 88 15.63 -27.35 -42.85
CA VAL A 88 15.61 -27.64 -41.39
C VAL A 88 15.78 -26.37 -40.57
N THR A 89 16.55 -25.38 -41.02
CA THR A 89 16.80 -24.13 -40.32
C THR A 89 15.51 -23.28 -40.20
N GLN A 90 14.65 -23.32 -41.21
CA GLN A 90 13.34 -22.65 -41.16
C GLN A 90 12.41 -23.30 -40.11
N ILE A 91 12.38 -24.65 -40.07
CA ILE A 91 11.57 -25.41 -39.13
C ILE A 91 12.03 -25.13 -37.69
N VAL A 92 13.31 -25.26 -37.42
CA VAL A 92 13.89 -25.03 -36.09
C VAL A 92 13.66 -23.56 -35.65
N GLY A 93 13.94 -22.61 -36.54
CA GLY A 93 13.71 -21.20 -36.27
C GLY A 93 12.23 -20.87 -35.98
N GLY A 94 11.29 -21.47 -36.74
CA GLY A 94 9.86 -21.34 -36.53
C GLY A 94 9.40 -21.85 -35.15
N VAL A 95 9.93 -23.03 -34.77
CA VAL A 95 9.65 -23.59 -33.42
C VAL A 95 10.18 -22.67 -32.31
N LEU A 96 11.42 -22.19 -32.44
CA LEU A 96 11.98 -21.26 -31.44
C LEU A 96 11.24 -19.94 -31.38
N ALA A 97 10.80 -19.38 -32.51
CA ALA A 97 9.99 -18.17 -32.56
C ALA A 97 8.62 -18.39 -31.87
N GLY A 98 7.99 -19.54 -32.11
CA GLY A 98 6.73 -19.92 -31.44
C GLY A 98 6.89 -20.06 -29.93
N LEU A 99 7.94 -20.73 -29.46
CA LEU A 99 8.23 -20.87 -28.05
C LEU A 99 8.54 -19.51 -27.41
N GLY A 100 9.30 -18.65 -28.08
CA GLY A 100 9.56 -17.27 -27.62
C GLY A 100 8.30 -16.43 -27.48
N PHE A 101 7.39 -16.53 -28.45
CA PHE A 101 6.08 -15.86 -28.36
C PHE A 101 5.25 -16.36 -27.19
N LEU A 102 5.13 -17.68 -27.01
CA LEU A 102 4.38 -18.27 -25.88
C LEU A 102 4.98 -17.89 -24.53
N ALA A 103 6.31 -17.90 -24.43
CA ALA A 103 7.00 -17.43 -23.23
C ALA A 103 6.70 -15.95 -22.96
N GLY A 104 6.74 -15.08 -23.97
CA GLY A 104 6.39 -13.67 -23.87
C GLY A 104 4.95 -13.46 -23.34
N VAL A 105 3.99 -14.19 -23.88
CA VAL A 105 2.59 -14.15 -23.44
C VAL A 105 2.45 -14.62 -21.98
N PHE A 106 3.12 -15.72 -21.62
CA PHE A 106 3.10 -16.26 -20.27
C PHE A 106 3.66 -15.27 -19.24
N PHE A 107 4.85 -14.70 -19.49
CA PHE A 107 5.46 -13.74 -18.57
C PHE A 107 4.67 -12.44 -18.48
N SER A 108 4.13 -11.95 -19.59
CA SER A 108 3.24 -10.78 -19.62
C SER A 108 1.98 -11.02 -18.80
N GLY A 109 1.31 -12.16 -18.97
CA GLY A 109 0.13 -12.53 -18.19
C GLY A 109 0.44 -12.62 -16.69
N ARG A 110 1.54 -13.29 -16.32
CA ARG A 110 1.98 -13.38 -14.93
C ARG A 110 2.30 -12.00 -14.32
N PHE A 111 2.88 -11.10 -15.09
CA PHE A 111 3.18 -9.75 -14.65
C PHE A 111 1.90 -8.94 -14.38
N VAL A 112 0.91 -9.02 -15.28
CA VAL A 112 -0.40 -8.36 -15.11
C VAL A 112 -1.13 -8.91 -13.87
N LEU A 113 -1.19 -10.25 -13.72
CA LEU A 113 -1.83 -10.88 -12.57
C LEU A 113 -1.21 -10.43 -11.24
N ARG A 114 0.13 -10.33 -11.19
CA ARG A 114 0.82 -9.79 -9.99
C ARG A 114 0.45 -8.35 -9.68
N ARG A 115 0.33 -7.49 -10.72
CA ARG A 115 -0.06 -6.09 -10.56
C ARG A 115 -1.50 -5.96 -10.06
N LEU A 116 -2.41 -6.78 -10.58
CA LEU A 116 -3.81 -6.82 -10.12
C LEU A 116 -3.91 -7.33 -8.68
N GLY A 117 -3.15 -8.37 -8.31
CA GLY A 117 -3.09 -8.85 -6.92
C GLY A 117 -2.59 -7.77 -5.96
N LEU A 118 -1.50 -7.08 -6.30
CA LEU A 118 -0.99 -5.96 -5.50
C LEU A 118 -2.04 -4.85 -5.34
N ARG A 119 -2.78 -4.54 -6.40
CA ARG A 119 -3.85 -3.54 -6.33
C ARG A 119 -4.96 -3.95 -5.36
N GLN A 120 -5.38 -5.21 -5.39
CA GLN A 120 -6.40 -5.74 -4.46
C GLN A 120 -5.92 -5.71 -3.00
N GLU A 121 -4.66 -6.06 -2.76
CA GLU A 121 -4.03 -5.98 -1.44
C GLU A 121 -4.01 -4.54 -0.90
N LEU A 122 -3.60 -3.57 -1.73
CA LEU A 122 -3.60 -2.15 -1.35
C LEU A 122 -5.02 -1.61 -1.11
N GLU A 123 -6.02 -2.04 -1.89
CA GLU A 123 -7.43 -1.67 -1.66
C GLU A 123 -7.93 -2.20 -0.32
N LEU A 124 -7.61 -3.45 0.02
CA LEU A 124 -7.98 -4.04 1.30
C LEU A 124 -7.32 -3.27 2.46
N ARG A 125 -6.04 -2.93 2.33
CA ARG A 125 -5.31 -2.11 3.30
C ARG A 125 -5.98 -0.75 3.48
N PHE A 126 -6.25 -0.02 2.40
CA PHE A 126 -6.93 1.27 2.43
C PHE A 126 -8.30 1.21 3.14
N LEU A 127 -9.11 0.19 2.84
CA LEU A 127 -10.41 -0.01 3.49
C LEU A 127 -10.25 -0.29 4.98
N GLY A 128 -9.25 -1.08 5.38
CA GLY A 128 -8.96 -1.36 6.78
C GLY A 128 -8.55 -0.12 7.57
N GLU A 129 -7.61 0.68 7.04
CA GLU A 129 -7.17 1.94 7.64
C GLU A 129 -8.35 2.90 7.83
N ARG A 130 -9.24 3.01 6.83
CA ARG A 130 -10.46 3.82 6.94
C ARG A 130 -11.43 3.29 7.99
N ALA A 131 -11.66 1.98 8.03
CA ALA A 131 -12.57 1.38 9.01
C ALA A 131 -12.08 1.61 10.45
N VAL A 132 -10.76 1.50 10.67
CA VAL A 132 -10.14 1.80 11.97
C VAL A 132 -10.31 3.28 12.33
N ALA A 133 -10.08 4.20 11.40
CA ALA A 133 -10.23 5.63 11.61
C ALA A 133 -11.68 6.03 11.95
N GLU A 134 -12.66 5.41 11.28
CA GLU A 134 -14.08 5.64 11.55
C GLU A 134 -14.49 5.18 12.97
N GLU A 135 -14.00 4.02 13.42
CA GLU A 135 -14.23 3.54 14.79
C GLU A 135 -13.52 4.38 15.86
N LEU A 136 -12.39 5.01 15.53
CA LEU A 136 -11.66 5.92 16.41
C LEU A 136 -12.26 7.34 16.48
N ALA A 137 -13.08 7.73 15.51
CA ALA A 137 -13.64 9.08 15.40
C ALA A 137 -14.36 9.59 16.67
N PRO A 138 -15.10 8.77 17.46
CA PRO A 138 -15.73 9.21 18.69
C PRO A 138 -14.75 9.76 19.74
N LEU A 139 -13.48 9.37 19.73
CA LEU A 139 -12.44 9.87 20.63
C LEU A 139 -12.16 11.37 20.44
N LEU A 140 -12.46 11.93 19.28
CA LEU A 140 -12.31 13.36 19.02
C LEU A 140 -13.19 14.19 19.98
N ALA A 141 -14.41 13.70 20.30
CA ALA A 141 -15.30 14.34 21.26
C ALA A 141 -14.80 14.22 22.71
N GLN A 142 -13.86 13.31 22.98
CA GLN A 142 -13.25 13.07 24.29
C GLN A 142 -11.93 13.83 24.49
N GLY A 143 -11.61 14.74 23.56
CA GLY A 143 -10.41 15.58 23.64
C GLY A 143 -9.15 14.95 23.01
N PHE A 144 -9.28 13.83 22.28
CA PHE A 144 -8.21 13.31 21.45
C PHE A 144 -8.07 14.08 20.14
N ARG A 145 -6.86 14.16 19.64
CA ARG A 145 -6.53 14.57 18.28
C ARG A 145 -5.97 13.38 17.53
N MET A 146 -6.37 13.24 16.29
CA MET A 146 -6.02 12.09 15.46
C MET A 146 -5.28 12.54 14.22
N PHE A 147 -4.16 11.87 13.92
CA PHE A 147 -3.31 12.11 12.78
C PHE A 147 -3.16 10.82 12.00
N HIS A 148 -3.23 10.91 10.68
CA HIS A 148 -3.15 9.77 9.78
C HIS A 148 -1.92 9.86 8.88
N ASP A 149 -1.42 8.70 8.46
CA ASP A 149 -0.28 8.62 7.54
C ASP A 149 0.88 9.50 7.97
N VAL A 150 1.22 9.42 9.26
CA VAL A 150 2.27 10.25 9.86
C VAL A 150 3.63 9.74 9.44
N THR A 151 4.37 10.55 8.70
CA THR A 151 5.73 10.23 8.28
C THR A 151 6.73 10.99 9.14
N ILE A 152 7.55 10.29 9.90
CA ILE A 152 8.65 10.86 10.66
C ILE A 152 9.99 10.25 10.25
N LEU A 153 11.05 11.04 10.38
CA LEU A 153 12.40 10.53 10.25
C LEU A 153 12.84 10.03 11.63
N GLY A 154 12.84 8.72 11.81
CA GLY A 154 13.39 8.06 12.98
C GLY A 154 14.93 8.06 12.95
N ILE A 155 15.56 7.32 13.85
CA ILE A 155 17.03 7.21 13.93
C ILE A 155 17.51 6.39 12.71
N GLY A 156 17.71 7.10 11.57
CA GLY A 156 18.26 6.52 10.34
C GLY A 156 17.25 5.93 9.35
N GLU A 157 15.98 5.82 9.71
CA GLU A 157 14.93 5.27 8.83
C GLU A 157 13.68 6.14 8.81
N ARG A 158 12.99 6.13 7.68
CA ARG A 158 11.66 6.72 7.54
C ARG A 158 10.65 5.79 8.19
N LEU A 159 9.84 6.34 9.10
CA LEU A 159 8.77 5.65 9.78
C LEU A 159 7.43 6.22 9.29
N ASP A 160 6.63 5.38 8.70
CA ASP A 160 5.26 5.69 8.28
C ASP A 160 4.31 5.00 9.29
N LEU A 161 3.42 5.79 9.92
CA LEU A 161 2.49 5.34 10.95
C LEU A 161 1.06 5.56 10.44
N ASP A 162 0.21 4.53 10.49
CA ASP A 162 -1.15 4.60 9.96
C ASP A 162 -2.00 5.62 10.73
N HIS A 163 -2.02 5.51 12.08
CA HIS A 163 -2.75 6.46 12.93
C HIS A 163 -1.96 6.77 14.20
N VAL A 164 -1.98 8.04 14.58
CA VAL A 164 -1.44 8.50 15.87
C VAL A 164 -2.54 9.30 16.57
N LEU A 165 -2.85 8.91 17.81
CA LEU A 165 -3.78 9.62 18.67
C LEU A 165 -3.04 10.30 19.81
N VAL A 166 -3.39 11.55 20.06
CA VAL A 166 -2.85 12.37 21.16
C VAL A 166 -4.03 12.86 21.98
N GLY A 167 -4.09 12.50 23.23
CA GLY A 167 -5.22 12.87 24.09
C GLY A 167 -4.91 12.71 25.58
N PRO A 168 -5.95 12.86 26.41
CA PRO A 168 -5.79 12.77 27.88
C PRO A 168 -5.19 11.44 28.32
N ALA A 169 -5.46 10.35 27.61
CA ALA A 169 -4.89 9.03 27.90
C ALA A 169 -3.46 8.83 27.38
N GLY A 170 -2.79 9.89 26.90
CA GLY A 170 -1.42 9.83 26.38
C GLY A 170 -1.35 9.80 24.85
N VAL A 171 -0.26 9.21 24.34
CA VAL A 171 -0.05 9.01 22.89
C VAL A 171 -0.17 7.53 22.55
N VAL A 172 -0.97 7.25 21.55
CA VAL A 172 -1.24 5.90 21.05
C VAL A 172 -0.89 5.85 19.58
N VAL A 173 -0.09 4.86 19.18
CA VAL A 173 0.12 4.53 17.77
C VAL A 173 -0.72 3.32 17.44
N VAL A 174 -1.50 3.42 16.37
CA VAL A 174 -2.35 2.33 15.88
C VAL A 174 -1.87 1.96 14.48
N GLU A 175 -1.38 0.75 14.36
CA GLU A 175 -1.04 0.13 13.08
C GLU A 175 -2.20 -0.75 12.65
N THR A 176 -2.51 -0.73 11.37
CA THR A 176 -3.62 -1.48 10.79
C THR A 176 -3.09 -2.58 9.88
N GLU A 177 -3.30 -3.82 10.25
CA GLU A 177 -2.92 -4.96 9.42
C GLU A 177 -4.18 -5.60 8.83
N THR A 178 -4.27 -5.59 7.51
CA THR A 178 -5.38 -6.22 6.77
C THR A 178 -4.86 -7.40 5.99
N ARG A 179 -5.51 -8.55 6.14
CA ARG A 179 -5.19 -9.75 5.38
C ARG A 179 -6.43 -10.36 4.76
N GLU A 180 -6.29 -10.83 3.54
CA GLU A 180 -7.35 -11.55 2.85
C GLU A 180 -7.54 -12.93 3.49
N ARG A 181 -8.79 -13.37 3.60
CA ARG A 181 -9.10 -14.74 4.02
C ARG A 181 -8.68 -15.71 2.91
N ASN A 182 -7.75 -16.59 3.21
CA ASN A 182 -7.38 -17.66 2.27
C ASN A 182 -8.52 -18.68 2.18
N GLY A 183 -9.40 -18.52 1.17
CA GLY A 183 -10.53 -19.42 0.95
C GLY A 183 -10.17 -20.87 0.58
N LYS A 184 -8.87 -21.22 0.54
CA LYS A 184 -8.40 -22.58 0.24
C LYS A 184 -8.33 -23.49 1.48
N GLU A 185 -8.31 -22.92 2.67
CA GLU A 185 -8.30 -23.68 3.94
C GLU A 185 -9.68 -23.58 4.59
N ALA A 186 -10.61 -24.39 4.05
CA ALA A 186 -11.98 -24.46 4.54
C ALA A 186 -12.06 -25.12 5.93
N GLY A 187 -12.00 -24.29 6.99
CA GLY A 187 -12.20 -24.71 8.36
C GLY A 187 -13.10 -23.73 9.14
N PRO A 188 -13.70 -24.12 10.25
CA PRO A 188 -14.59 -23.24 11.03
C PRO A 188 -13.88 -22.00 11.63
N ARG A 189 -12.54 -21.97 11.65
CA ARG A 189 -11.72 -20.88 12.22
C ARG A 189 -10.99 -20.02 11.19
N GLN A 190 -11.47 -19.93 9.97
CA GLN A 190 -10.83 -19.18 8.87
C GLN A 190 -10.68 -17.67 9.11
N HIS A 191 -11.39 -17.12 10.08
CA HIS A 191 -11.42 -15.72 10.44
C HIS A 191 -10.85 -15.45 11.84
N GLU A 192 -10.17 -16.44 12.43
CA GLU A 192 -9.62 -16.36 13.77
C GLU A 192 -8.10 -16.25 13.72
N VAL A 193 -7.54 -15.33 14.50
CA VAL A 193 -6.11 -15.19 14.74
C VAL A 193 -5.85 -15.28 16.23
N THR A 194 -4.87 -16.08 16.62
CA THR A 194 -4.48 -16.22 18.03
C THR A 194 -3.30 -15.30 18.31
N TYR A 195 -3.36 -14.57 19.43
CA TYR A 195 -2.25 -13.77 19.95
C TYR A 195 -1.79 -14.31 21.31
N ASP A 196 -0.53 -14.75 21.39
CA ASP A 196 0.07 -15.34 22.60
C ASP A 196 0.86 -14.35 23.46
N GLY A 197 0.84 -13.07 23.10
CA GLY A 197 1.63 -12.02 23.74
C GLY A 197 2.97 -11.74 23.06
N LYS A 198 3.41 -12.55 22.09
CA LYS A 198 4.69 -12.42 21.37
C LYS A 198 4.55 -12.51 19.86
N GLN A 199 3.56 -13.24 19.36
CA GLN A 199 3.34 -13.47 17.94
C GLN A 199 1.86 -13.61 17.63
N LEU A 200 1.53 -13.39 16.36
CA LEU A 200 0.22 -13.74 15.81
C LEU A 200 0.30 -15.15 15.19
N VAL A 201 -0.72 -15.95 15.40
CA VAL A 201 -0.87 -17.24 14.72
C VAL A 201 -2.10 -17.17 13.84
N TRP A 202 -1.85 -17.01 12.56
CA TRP A 202 -2.87 -16.99 11.52
C TRP A 202 -3.28 -18.42 11.14
N PRO A 203 -4.41 -18.65 10.47
CA PRO A 203 -4.79 -19.99 9.99
C PRO A 203 -3.74 -20.67 9.12
N TRP A 204 -2.87 -19.91 8.47
CA TRP A 204 -1.79 -20.40 7.60
C TRP A 204 -0.40 -20.40 8.25
N GLY A 205 -0.26 -19.98 9.49
CA GLY A 205 1.00 -20.06 10.23
C GLY A 205 1.32 -18.85 11.11
N PRO A 206 2.43 -18.92 11.86
CA PRO A 206 2.84 -17.89 12.81
C PRO A 206 3.49 -16.68 12.12
N ASP A 207 3.25 -15.48 12.69
CA ASP A 207 3.85 -14.22 12.31
C ASP A 207 4.38 -13.50 13.55
N ARG A 208 5.69 -13.37 13.65
CA ARG A 208 6.39 -12.63 14.72
C ARG A 208 6.76 -11.22 14.32
N ASN A 209 6.86 -10.96 13.02
CA ASN A 209 7.42 -9.73 12.50
C ASN A 209 6.48 -8.55 12.75
N THR A 210 5.17 -8.74 12.55
CA THR A 210 4.17 -7.69 12.74
C THR A 210 4.19 -7.13 14.17
N ILE A 211 4.22 -7.99 15.20
CA ILE A 211 4.27 -7.55 16.60
C ILE A 211 5.58 -6.77 16.87
N ALA A 212 6.72 -7.32 16.47
CA ALA A 212 8.02 -6.66 16.67
C ALA A 212 8.11 -5.30 15.94
N GLN A 213 7.49 -5.19 14.76
CA GLN A 213 7.42 -3.94 14.00
C GLN A 213 6.62 -2.89 14.78
N VAL A 214 5.42 -3.21 15.27
CA VAL A 214 4.56 -2.26 16.00
C VAL A 214 5.22 -1.82 17.31
N GLU A 215 5.92 -2.72 18.02
CA GLU A 215 6.73 -2.35 19.19
C GLU A 215 7.84 -1.36 18.83
N ALA A 216 8.60 -1.66 17.77
CA ALA A 216 9.69 -0.80 17.31
C ALA A 216 9.18 0.58 16.89
N GLN A 217 8.02 0.66 16.22
CA GLN A 217 7.36 1.91 15.85
C GLN A 217 7.04 2.76 17.08
N ALA A 218 6.43 2.17 18.11
CA ALA A 218 6.09 2.88 19.35
C ALA A 218 7.35 3.40 20.09
N VAL A 219 8.38 2.59 20.16
CA VAL A 219 9.67 2.98 20.77
C VAL A 219 10.34 4.12 19.98
N CYS A 220 10.33 4.02 18.66
CA CYS A 220 10.89 5.05 17.78
C CYS A 220 10.11 6.36 17.91
N LEU A 221 8.77 6.30 17.92
CA LEU A 221 7.91 7.46 18.09
C LEU A 221 8.12 8.13 19.47
N SER A 222 8.24 7.35 20.54
CA SER A 222 8.54 7.87 21.88
C SER A 222 9.88 8.62 21.93
N LYS A 223 10.93 8.07 21.31
CA LYS A 223 12.24 8.74 21.20
C LYS A 223 12.16 10.02 20.38
N TRP A 224 11.47 9.98 19.25
CA TRP A 224 11.29 11.14 18.39
C TRP A 224 10.52 12.26 19.11
N LEU A 225 9.46 11.93 19.84
CA LEU A 225 8.71 12.90 20.65
C LEU A 225 9.61 13.54 21.72
N ALA A 226 10.39 12.75 22.45
CA ALA A 226 11.31 13.26 23.46
C ALA A 226 12.34 14.24 22.87
N GLN A 227 12.85 13.96 21.67
CA GLN A 227 13.81 14.83 20.98
C GLN A 227 13.16 16.11 20.43
N SER A 228 11.95 16.01 19.88
CA SER A 228 11.26 17.12 19.18
C SER A 228 10.50 18.05 20.13
N SER A 229 9.92 17.52 21.20
CA SER A 229 9.11 18.29 22.16
C SER A 229 9.76 18.49 23.52
N GLY A 230 10.80 17.73 23.85
CA GLY A 230 11.36 17.64 25.21
C GLY A 230 10.50 16.80 26.17
N ILE A 231 9.32 16.35 25.76
CA ILE A 231 8.38 15.59 26.58
C ILE A 231 8.71 14.10 26.46
N LYS A 232 9.16 13.50 27.54
CA LYS A 232 9.40 12.06 27.63
C LYS A 232 8.12 11.37 28.07
N LEU A 233 7.52 10.60 27.17
CA LEU A 233 6.32 9.82 27.48
C LEU A 233 6.35 8.48 26.75
N PRO A 234 5.77 7.43 27.34
CA PRO A 234 5.57 6.17 26.63
C PRO A 234 4.51 6.34 25.54
N VAL A 235 4.75 5.70 24.41
CA VAL A 235 3.75 5.57 23.36
C VAL A 235 3.15 4.18 23.44
N ARG A 236 1.84 4.09 23.48
CA ARG A 236 1.10 2.81 23.54
C ARG A 236 0.97 2.23 22.15
N PRO A 237 1.52 1.02 21.89
CA PRO A 237 1.35 0.33 20.61
C PRO A 237 0.04 -0.44 20.56
N VAL A 238 -0.74 -0.22 19.51
CA VAL A 238 -1.98 -0.94 19.23
C VAL A 238 -1.89 -1.49 17.81
N LEU A 239 -2.22 -2.77 17.64
CA LEU A 239 -2.37 -3.41 16.35
C LEU A 239 -3.85 -3.71 16.11
N ALA A 240 -4.43 -3.09 15.11
CA ALA A 240 -5.80 -3.30 14.69
C ALA A 240 -5.85 -4.32 13.55
N LEU A 241 -6.68 -5.36 13.70
CA LEU A 241 -6.91 -6.42 12.72
C LEU A 241 -8.36 -6.39 12.24
N PRO A 242 -8.73 -5.48 11.30
CA PRO A 242 -10.10 -5.35 10.83
C PRO A 242 -10.62 -6.64 10.19
N GLY A 243 -11.83 -7.04 10.59
CA GLY A 243 -12.49 -8.23 10.05
C GLY A 243 -12.04 -9.56 10.61
N TRP A 244 -11.07 -9.58 11.55
CA TRP A 244 -10.59 -10.80 12.20
C TRP A 244 -11.15 -10.94 13.61
N TRP A 245 -11.43 -12.18 14.00
CA TRP A 245 -11.67 -12.54 15.38
C TRP A 245 -10.34 -12.81 16.06
N ILE A 246 -10.14 -12.23 17.26
CA ILE A 246 -8.86 -12.33 17.98
C ILE A 246 -9.06 -13.20 19.22
N ASP A 247 -8.34 -14.34 19.25
CA ASP A 247 -8.23 -15.20 20.41
C ASP A 247 -6.97 -14.83 21.20
N LEU A 248 -7.17 -14.23 22.39
CA LEU A 248 -6.09 -13.77 23.25
C LEU A 248 -5.71 -14.88 24.22
N THR A 249 -4.60 -15.57 23.97
CA THR A 249 -4.05 -16.61 24.85
C THR A 249 -2.91 -16.12 25.74
N GLY A 250 -2.39 -14.91 25.48
CA GLY A 250 -1.36 -14.26 26.27
C GLY A 250 -1.49 -12.75 26.26
N ARG A 251 -0.68 -12.06 27.11
CA ARG A 251 -0.57 -10.61 27.15
C ARG A 251 0.84 -10.21 26.76
N GLY A 252 0.98 -9.20 25.91
CA GLY A 252 2.25 -8.61 25.49
C GLY A 252 2.24 -7.11 25.63
N SER A 253 3.30 -6.49 25.12
CA SER A 253 3.47 -5.01 25.06
C SER A 253 2.54 -4.36 24.02
N VAL A 254 2.17 -5.08 22.94
CA VAL A 254 1.27 -4.62 21.91
C VAL A 254 -0.16 -5.05 22.22
N TRP A 255 -1.07 -4.11 22.14
CA TRP A 255 -2.49 -4.39 22.28
C TRP A 255 -3.07 -4.79 20.92
N VAL A 256 -3.44 -6.06 20.77
CA VAL A 256 -4.01 -6.59 19.54
C VAL A 256 -5.52 -6.63 19.63
N VAL A 257 -6.20 -5.92 18.72
CA VAL A 257 -7.65 -5.71 18.76
C VAL A 257 -8.26 -5.77 17.37
N ASN A 258 -9.54 -6.11 17.28
CA ASN A 258 -10.30 -5.86 16.06
C ASN A 258 -10.84 -4.42 16.04
N GLN A 259 -11.36 -3.98 14.90
CA GLN A 259 -11.84 -2.61 14.74
C GLN A 259 -12.93 -2.22 15.77
N LYS A 260 -13.76 -3.15 16.22
CA LYS A 260 -14.85 -2.87 17.20
C LYS A 260 -14.37 -2.74 18.63
N GLN A 261 -13.23 -3.36 18.95
CA GLN A 261 -12.64 -3.32 20.30
C GLN A 261 -11.72 -2.13 20.50
N ILE A 262 -11.30 -1.45 19.42
CA ILE A 262 -10.26 -0.43 19.46
C ILE A 262 -10.63 0.76 20.33
N LEU A 263 -11.88 1.20 20.30
CA LEU A 263 -12.36 2.35 21.06
C LEU A 263 -12.17 2.15 22.57
N SER A 264 -12.63 1.02 23.10
CA SER A 264 -12.48 0.68 24.53
C SER A 264 -11.03 0.46 24.94
N THR A 265 -10.15 0.10 23.99
CA THR A 265 -8.74 -0.11 24.24
C THR A 265 -7.95 1.19 24.33
N VAL A 266 -8.31 2.18 23.51
CA VAL A 266 -7.63 3.49 23.47
C VAL A 266 -8.09 4.40 24.61
N ASP A 267 -9.35 4.30 25.00
CA ASP A 267 -9.97 5.12 26.07
C ASP A 267 -9.51 4.74 27.50
N VAL A 268 -8.62 3.78 27.64
CA VAL A 268 -8.07 3.41 28.95
C VAL A 268 -7.25 4.58 29.51
N GLN A 269 -7.61 5.05 30.71
CA GLN A 269 -6.93 6.14 31.39
C GLN A 269 -5.41 5.86 31.54
N ALA A 270 -4.61 6.86 31.20
CA ALA A 270 -3.17 6.80 31.46
C ALA A 270 -2.88 6.96 32.95
N GLU A 271 -1.80 6.34 33.42
CA GLU A 271 -1.29 6.58 34.78
C GLU A 271 -0.93 8.05 34.99
N THR A 272 -0.47 8.73 33.95
CA THR A 272 -0.17 10.17 33.91
C THR A 272 -0.87 10.81 32.70
N PRO A 273 -2.05 11.45 32.92
CA PRO A 273 -2.75 12.15 31.85
C PRO A 273 -1.94 13.33 31.30
N LEU A 274 -2.01 13.56 29.98
CA LEU A 274 -1.42 14.73 29.36
C LEU A 274 -2.27 15.99 29.66
N SER A 275 -1.58 17.11 29.95
CA SER A 275 -2.27 18.41 30.06
C SER A 275 -2.71 18.91 28.68
N ALA A 276 -3.66 19.84 28.65
CA ALA A 276 -4.12 20.45 27.40
C ALA A 276 -2.97 21.12 26.62
N GLU A 277 -2.02 21.74 27.31
CA GLU A 277 -0.85 22.38 26.72
C GLU A 277 0.08 21.35 26.08
N GLN A 278 0.28 20.21 26.74
CA GLN A 278 1.09 19.11 26.21
C GLN A 278 0.43 18.48 24.98
N ILE A 279 -0.90 18.27 25.02
CA ILE A 279 -1.66 17.78 23.86
C ILE A 279 -1.51 18.75 22.68
N ASP A 280 -1.64 20.05 22.92
CA ASP A 280 -1.47 21.08 21.90
C ASP A 280 -0.06 21.11 21.32
N GLN A 281 0.96 21.04 22.16
CA GLN A 281 2.36 21.04 21.73
C GLN A 281 2.69 19.83 20.85
N ILE A 282 2.31 18.63 21.29
CA ILE A 282 2.55 17.39 20.57
C ILE A 282 1.76 17.37 19.24
N SER A 283 0.51 17.83 19.28
CA SER A 283 -0.35 17.89 18.09
C SER A 283 0.22 18.79 17.00
N ARG A 284 0.77 19.96 17.35
CA ARG A 284 1.42 20.85 16.35
C ARG A 284 2.62 20.20 15.68
N LEU A 285 3.37 19.35 16.38
CA LEU A 285 4.47 18.60 15.78
C LEU A 285 3.94 17.61 14.74
N PHE A 286 2.90 16.84 15.06
CA PHE A 286 2.31 15.91 14.10
C PHE A 286 1.68 16.62 12.92
N GLU A 287 1.00 17.75 13.13
CA GLU A 287 0.45 18.55 12.02
C GLU A 287 1.48 18.92 10.97
N GLN A 288 2.71 19.21 11.35
CA GLN A 288 3.78 19.55 10.42
C GLN A 288 4.23 18.34 9.57
N HIS A 289 4.07 17.12 10.09
CA HIS A 289 4.54 15.88 9.48
C HIS A 289 3.47 15.12 8.69
N CYS A 290 2.19 15.49 8.85
CA CYS A 290 1.07 14.90 8.13
C CYS A 290 0.32 15.89 7.22
N ARG A 291 0.92 17.04 6.88
CA ARG A 291 0.39 17.98 5.89
C ARG A 291 1.10 17.83 4.56
N ASP A 292 0.31 17.74 3.50
CA ASP A 292 0.80 17.77 2.15
C ASP A 292 0.45 19.09 1.47
N VAL A 293 1.41 19.58 0.69
CA VAL A 293 1.16 20.71 -0.24
C VAL A 293 0.47 20.12 -1.47
N THR A 294 -0.73 20.58 -1.79
CA THR A 294 -1.41 20.24 -3.04
C THR A 294 -0.69 20.94 -4.19
N ASN A 295 0.12 20.18 -4.94
CA ASN A 295 0.77 20.65 -6.17
C ASN A 295 -0.14 20.47 -7.38
#